data_995eccaaaa95c58e067e3511ac11bbc3
#
_entry.id   995eccaaaa95c58e067e3511ac11bbc3
#
_cell.length_a   1.000
_cell.length_b   1.000
_cell.length_c   1.000
_cell.angle_alpha   90.00
_cell.angle_beta   90.00
_cell.angle_gamma   90.00
#
_symmetry.space_group_name_H-M   'P 1'
#
loop_
_entity.id
_entity.type
_entity.pdbx_description
1 polymer ?
#
loop_
_entity_poly.entity_id
_entity_poly.type
_entity_poly.pdbx_seq_one_letter_code
_entity_poly.pdbx_strand_id
1 'polypeptide(L)'
;MKRIYFLIILLSIVCGVSAQETLLLPFDAVELTPEQKISSPIYLAYPLGMKNDMPIMKCDNIEAVDLGLSVKWATCNIGAEYPEDIGYYFAWGEIQRKVSYVWETYKWCRGSENTLTKYCTDSSCGTVDNKTILEQRDDAAAMNWGNEWRMPTSDEFKELKDSCDWVWTTQNGRNGYTITSRINGNSIFFPATGYTWMGNEVVKVNQLASYWSSSLYAANPIYAHRLYFGENNIGIDDDYSYRYKGYNIRPVCP
;
A
#
# COMPACT_ATOMS: atom_id res chain seq x y z
N MET A 1 0.88 32.27 -17.98
CA MET A 1 0.40 30.99 -18.56
C MET A 1 1.57 30.03 -18.60
N LYS A 2 1.54 28.99 -17.74
CA LYS A 2 2.58 27.93 -17.71
C LYS A 2 2.14 26.83 -18.68
N ARG A 3 2.94 26.56 -19.69
CA ARG A 3 2.72 25.47 -20.65
C ARG A 3 3.27 24.16 -20.04
N ILE A 4 2.44 23.14 -19.94
CA ILE A 4 2.81 21.79 -19.51
C ILE A 4 2.95 20.96 -20.79
N TYR A 5 4.08 20.30 -20.99
CA TYR A 5 4.34 19.42 -22.13
C TYR A 5 4.19 17.96 -21.72
N PHE A 6 3.42 17.19 -22.48
CA PHE A 6 3.31 15.72 -22.33
C PHE A 6 4.07 15.05 -23.47
N LEU A 7 4.87 14.06 -23.13
CA LEU A 7 5.61 13.22 -24.09
C LEU A 7 4.77 11.98 -24.39
N ILE A 8 4.35 11.79 -25.64
CA ILE A 8 3.71 10.55 -26.11
C ILE A 8 4.77 9.75 -26.87
N ILE A 9 5.10 8.56 -26.39
CA ILE A 9 5.94 7.60 -27.12
C ILE A 9 5.00 6.63 -27.83
N LEU A 10 4.94 6.71 -29.15
CA LEU A 10 4.34 5.69 -30.02
C LEU A 10 5.40 4.62 -30.30
N LEU A 11 5.15 3.40 -29.84
CA LEU A 11 5.94 2.24 -30.25
C LEU A 11 5.45 1.79 -31.63
N SER A 12 6.22 2.07 -32.68
CA SER A 12 6.05 1.42 -33.97
C SER A 12 7.01 0.24 -34.08
N ILE A 13 6.44 -0.95 -34.22
CA ILE A 13 7.13 -2.20 -34.54
C ILE A 13 7.41 -2.25 -36.04
N VAL A 14 8.64 -2.66 -36.39
CA VAL A 14 9.14 -3.22 -37.65
C VAL A 14 9.85 -2.29 -38.61
N CYS A 15 11.09 -2.70 -38.92
CA CYS A 15 12.00 -2.34 -39.99
C CYS A 15 12.81 -1.04 -39.89
N GLY A 16 14.02 -1.24 -39.38
CA GLY A 16 15.28 -0.70 -39.93
C GLY A 16 15.27 0.74 -40.45
N VAL A 17 15.01 1.75 -39.61
CA VAL A 17 15.33 3.14 -39.92
C VAL A 17 15.82 3.84 -38.65
N SER A 18 16.91 4.58 -38.80
CA SER A 18 17.62 5.35 -37.77
C SER A 18 16.71 6.34 -37.03
N ALA A 19 17.07 6.58 -35.77
CA ALA A 19 16.44 7.57 -34.90
C ALA A 19 16.32 8.94 -35.61
N GLN A 20 15.11 9.44 -35.81
CA GLN A 20 14.84 10.80 -36.22
C GLN A 20 13.76 11.44 -35.34
N GLU A 21 14.17 12.54 -34.77
CA GLU A 21 13.42 13.69 -34.26
C GLU A 21 12.08 13.49 -33.59
N THR A 22 12.09 13.79 -32.28
CA THR A 22 10.89 13.91 -31.44
C THR A 22 10.09 15.15 -31.88
N LEU A 23 8.93 14.94 -32.50
CA LEU A 23 7.98 15.99 -32.81
C LEU A 23 7.17 16.34 -31.56
N LEU A 24 7.38 17.54 -31.02
CA LEU A 24 6.56 18.10 -29.95
C LEU A 24 5.36 18.82 -30.56
N LEU A 25 4.16 18.28 -30.38
CA LEU A 25 2.93 18.99 -30.75
C LEU A 25 2.36 19.69 -29.49
N PRO A 26 1.90 20.95 -29.64
CA PRO A 26 1.19 21.61 -28.54
C PRO A 26 -0.22 21.01 -28.38
N PHE A 27 -0.55 20.60 -27.16
CA PHE A 27 -1.90 20.15 -26.78
C PHE A 27 -2.62 21.29 -26.09
N ASP A 28 -3.80 21.67 -26.60
CA ASP A 28 -4.72 22.52 -25.86
C ASP A 28 -5.31 21.72 -24.68
N ALA A 29 -5.23 22.29 -23.49
CA ALA A 29 -5.77 21.67 -22.30
C ALA A 29 -7.29 21.54 -22.41
N VAL A 30 -7.80 20.32 -22.53
CA VAL A 30 -9.23 20.03 -22.39
C VAL A 30 -9.54 20.04 -20.89
N GLU A 31 -10.36 20.98 -20.44
CA GLU A 31 -10.91 20.95 -19.09
C GLU A 31 -11.89 19.78 -18.97
N LEU A 32 -11.56 18.83 -18.09
CA LEU A 32 -12.44 17.71 -17.74
C LEU A 32 -13.62 18.20 -16.89
N THR A 33 -14.83 17.74 -17.19
CA THR A 33 -16.00 18.00 -16.37
C THR A 33 -15.88 17.35 -14.99
N PRO A 34 -16.58 17.83 -13.96
CA PRO A 34 -16.55 17.24 -12.62
C PRO A 34 -16.85 15.73 -12.59
N GLU A 35 -17.73 15.25 -13.47
CA GLU A 35 -18.08 13.82 -13.58
C GLU A 35 -16.96 12.97 -14.20
N GLN A 36 -16.15 13.53 -15.10
CA GLN A 36 -14.99 12.85 -15.68
C GLN A 36 -13.81 12.74 -14.70
N LYS A 37 -13.74 13.64 -13.70
CA LYS A 37 -12.73 13.57 -12.62
C LYS A 37 -12.98 12.44 -11.63
N ILE A 38 -14.21 11.94 -11.54
CA ILE A 38 -14.61 10.90 -10.57
C ILE A 38 -14.42 9.48 -11.12
N SER A 39 -14.43 9.30 -12.46
CA SER A 39 -14.51 7.98 -13.10
C SER A 39 -13.18 7.41 -13.62
N SER A 40 -12.09 8.14 -13.56
CA SER A 40 -10.79 7.66 -14.05
C SER A 40 -9.76 7.66 -12.92
N PRO A 41 -9.25 6.49 -12.50
CA PRO A 41 -8.00 6.47 -11.76
C PRO A 41 -6.92 7.00 -12.71
N ILE A 42 -6.42 8.21 -12.47
CA ILE A 42 -5.27 8.73 -13.20
C ILE A 42 -4.05 7.90 -12.76
N TYR A 43 -3.78 6.84 -13.51
CA TYR A 43 -2.49 6.19 -13.46
C TYR A 43 -1.47 7.13 -14.08
N LEU A 44 -0.76 7.90 -13.26
CA LEU A 44 0.44 8.58 -13.68
C LEU A 44 1.47 7.49 -14.08
N ALA A 45 1.54 7.20 -15.38
CA ALA A 45 2.65 6.42 -15.92
C ALA A 45 3.92 7.24 -15.69
N TYR A 46 4.80 6.78 -14.81
CA TYR A 46 6.09 7.40 -14.58
C TYR A 46 7.01 7.12 -15.77
N PRO A 47 7.70 8.14 -16.31
CA PRO A 47 8.76 7.92 -17.29
C PRO A 47 9.87 7.06 -16.68
N LEU A 48 10.30 6.02 -17.40
CA LEU A 48 11.48 5.24 -17.08
C LEU A 48 12.69 6.17 -16.91
N GLY A 49 13.23 6.29 -15.70
CA GLY A 49 14.46 7.04 -15.42
C GLY A 49 14.37 8.17 -14.40
N MET A 50 13.21 8.49 -13.83
CA MET A 50 13.16 9.42 -12.70
C MET A 50 13.57 8.70 -11.41
N LYS A 51 14.58 9.23 -10.72
CA LYS A 51 14.90 8.86 -9.34
C LYS A 51 13.66 9.05 -8.47
N ASN A 52 13.39 8.08 -7.59
CA ASN A 52 12.25 8.05 -6.65
C ASN A 52 12.36 9.11 -5.54
N ASP A 53 12.74 10.33 -5.84
CA ASP A 53 12.91 11.41 -4.87
C ASP A 53 11.67 12.30 -4.73
N MET A 54 10.49 11.81 -5.13
CA MET A 54 9.25 12.53 -4.83
C MET A 54 8.96 12.40 -3.33
N PRO A 55 8.81 13.52 -2.61
CA PRO A 55 8.41 13.49 -1.21
C PRO A 55 7.09 12.72 -1.13
N ILE A 56 7.02 11.74 -0.22
CA ILE A 56 5.75 11.08 0.10
C ILE A 56 4.87 12.15 0.70
N MET A 57 3.72 12.38 0.09
CA MET A 57 2.74 13.31 0.63
C MET A 57 2.41 12.84 2.05
N LYS A 58 2.77 13.65 3.03
CA LYS A 58 2.28 13.49 4.38
C LYS A 58 0.85 14.02 4.37
N CYS A 59 -0.05 13.31 4.99
CA CYS A 59 -1.28 13.91 5.48
C CYS A 59 -0.88 15.12 6.32
N ASP A 60 -1.29 16.32 5.96
CA ASP A 60 -0.88 17.55 6.68
C ASP A 60 -1.34 17.55 8.14
N ASN A 61 -2.24 16.63 8.51
CA ASN A 61 -2.75 16.37 9.84
C ASN A 61 -2.73 14.86 10.14
N ILE A 62 -1.54 14.26 10.23
CA ILE A 62 -1.43 12.89 10.75
C ILE A 62 -1.77 12.94 12.23
N GLU A 63 -3.00 12.56 12.54
CA GLU A 63 -3.45 12.42 13.92
C GLU A 63 -3.39 10.95 14.33
N ALA A 64 -2.93 10.73 15.56
CA ALA A 64 -3.02 9.43 16.22
C ALA A 64 -4.31 9.40 17.04
N VAL A 65 -5.20 8.47 16.71
CA VAL A 65 -6.43 8.24 17.46
C VAL A 65 -6.18 7.20 18.54
N ASP A 66 -6.37 7.59 19.78
CA ASP A 66 -6.38 6.69 20.92
C ASP A 66 -7.73 5.95 20.97
N LEU A 67 -7.71 4.66 20.70
CA LEU A 67 -8.86 3.77 20.81
C LEU A 67 -8.93 3.06 22.17
N GLY A 68 -8.05 3.42 23.14
CA GLY A 68 -7.89 2.70 24.41
C GLY A 68 -7.23 1.34 24.25
N LEU A 69 -6.53 1.11 23.15
CA LEU A 69 -5.80 -0.11 22.82
C LEU A 69 -4.32 0.02 23.21
N SER A 70 -3.54 -1.02 22.95
CA SER A 70 -2.09 -1.04 23.22
C SER A 70 -1.32 0.02 22.43
N VAL A 71 -1.86 0.48 21.29
CA VAL A 71 -1.29 1.51 20.42
C VAL A 71 -2.35 2.48 19.93
N LYS A 72 -1.93 3.68 19.52
CA LYS A 72 -2.77 4.64 18.79
C LYS A 72 -2.68 4.38 17.30
N TRP A 73 -3.77 4.63 16.59
CA TRP A 73 -3.89 4.36 15.17
C TRP A 73 -3.90 5.66 14.35
N ALA A 74 -3.16 5.69 13.26
CA ALA A 74 -3.21 6.82 12.34
C ALA A 74 -4.60 6.97 11.73
N THR A 75 -5.02 8.22 11.46
CA THR A 75 -6.27 8.52 10.77
C THR A 75 -6.23 8.11 9.30
N CYS A 76 -5.04 8.12 8.66
CA CYS A 76 -4.85 7.91 7.23
C CYS A 76 -3.89 6.75 6.93
N ASN A 77 -3.96 6.22 5.70
CA ASN A 77 -2.95 5.32 5.14
C ASN A 77 -1.69 6.08 4.73
N ILE A 78 -0.54 5.41 4.61
CA ILE A 78 0.66 6.04 4.05
C ILE A 78 0.35 6.52 2.63
N GLY A 79 0.64 7.82 2.36
CA GLY A 79 0.40 8.45 1.06
C GLY A 79 -1.04 8.88 0.80
N ALA A 80 -1.91 8.81 1.80
CA ALA A 80 -3.25 9.39 1.79
C ALA A 80 -3.24 10.80 2.38
N GLU A 81 -4.14 11.65 1.92
CA GLU A 81 -4.39 12.99 2.45
C GLU A 81 -5.57 12.98 3.43
N TYR A 82 -6.58 12.17 3.14
CA TYR A 82 -7.79 12.02 3.95
C TYR A 82 -8.00 10.56 4.39
N PRO A 83 -8.77 10.32 5.47
CA PRO A 83 -9.03 8.96 5.98
C PRO A 83 -9.61 7.98 4.96
N GLU A 84 -10.41 8.47 4.02
CA GLU A 84 -11.05 7.70 2.95
C GLU A 84 -10.15 7.46 1.73
N ASP A 85 -9.01 8.13 1.63
CA ASP A 85 -8.08 7.93 0.53
C ASP A 85 -7.38 6.58 0.60
N ILE A 86 -7.13 6.02 -0.56
CA ILE A 86 -6.46 4.72 -0.68
C ILE A 86 -5.03 4.78 -0.13
N GLY A 87 -4.29 5.85 -0.45
CA GLY A 87 -2.85 5.92 -0.18
C GLY A 87 -2.03 5.04 -1.12
N TYR A 88 -0.82 4.65 -0.68
CA TYR A 88 0.13 3.90 -1.50
C TYR A 88 0.14 2.41 -1.14
N TYR A 89 0.49 1.60 -2.15
CA TYR A 89 0.72 0.17 -1.98
C TYR A 89 2.21 -0.08 -1.78
N PHE A 90 2.53 -1.04 -0.90
CA PHE A 90 3.90 -1.47 -0.61
C PHE A 90 3.98 -2.99 -0.64
N ALA A 91 5.10 -3.53 -1.12
CA ALA A 91 5.43 -4.91 -0.84
C ALA A 91 5.94 -5.03 0.60
N TRP A 92 5.76 -6.17 1.24
CA TRP A 92 6.11 -6.36 2.64
C TRP A 92 7.61 -6.18 2.91
N GLY A 93 7.96 -5.30 3.85
CA GLY A 93 9.36 -4.97 4.14
C GLY A 93 10.03 -4.08 3.09
N GLU A 94 9.29 -3.50 2.16
CA GLU A 94 9.77 -2.46 1.25
C GLU A 94 9.23 -1.09 1.67
N ILE A 95 10.09 -0.08 1.63
CA ILE A 95 9.80 1.26 2.14
C ILE A 95 9.38 2.24 1.03
N GLN A 96 9.40 1.79 -0.21
CA GLN A 96 9.03 2.57 -1.39
C GLN A 96 7.99 1.82 -2.21
N ARG A 97 7.06 2.58 -2.81
CA ARG A 97 6.15 2.06 -3.82
C ARG A 97 6.91 1.69 -5.10
N LYS A 98 6.36 0.78 -5.89
CA LYS A 98 6.94 0.36 -7.16
C LYS A 98 5.85 0.12 -8.21
N VAL A 99 6.26 -0.04 -9.46
CA VAL A 99 5.35 -0.23 -10.59
C VAL A 99 4.98 -1.68 -10.85
N SER A 100 5.66 -2.64 -10.20
CA SER A 100 5.38 -4.07 -10.39
C SER A 100 5.59 -4.84 -9.09
N TYR A 101 4.59 -5.60 -8.69
CA TYR A 101 4.53 -6.39 -7.46
C TYR A 101 4.56 -7.88 -7.81
N VAL A 102 5.76 -8.37 -8.11
CA VAL A 102 6.06 -9.76 -8.46
C VAL A 102 7.36 -10.21 -7.78
N TRP A 103 7.64 -11.53 -7.73
CA TRP A 103 8.86 -12.04 -7.10
C TRP A 103 10.14 -11.49 -7.74
N GLU A 104 10.16 -11.30 -9.04
CA GLU A 104 11.31 -10.80 -9.79
C GLU A 104 11.73 -9.38 -9.37
N THR A 105 10.78 -8.59 -8.86
CA THR A 105 11.04 -7.23 -8.38
C THR A 105 11.05 -7.10 -6.86
N TYR A 106 10.82 -8.21 -6.13
CA TYR A 106 10.77 -8.16 -4.67
C TYR A 106 12.18 -8.06 -4.06
N LYS A 107 12.38 -7.05 -3.22
CA LYS A 107 13.70 -6.69 -2.64
C LYS A 107 14.36 -7.82 -1.86
N TRP A 108 13.57 -8.63 -1.14
CA TRP A 108 14.08 -9.62 -0.20
C TRP A 108 14.15 -11.03 -0.76
N CYS A 109 14.32 -11.16 -2.07
CA CYS A 109 14.64 -12.39 -2.74
C CYS A 109 15.56 -12.15 -3.97
N ARG A 110 15.93 -13.21 -4.65
CA ARG A 110 16.69 -13.16 -5.90
C ARG A 110 15.82 -13.61 -7.07
N GLY A 111 14.58 -13.08 -7.11
CA GLY A 111 13.62 -13.28 -8.21
C GLY A 111 12.65 -14.45 -8.04
N SER A 112 12.70 -15.21 -6.94
CA SER A 112 11.76 -16.30 -6.68
C SER A 112 11.52 -16.55 -5.19
N GLU A 113 10.44 -17.26 -4.85
CA GLU A 113 10.00 -17.52 -3.49
C GLU A 113 10.94 -18.41 -2.67
N ASN A 114 11.79 -19.19 -3.35
CA ASN A 114 12.79 -20.07 -2.71
C ASN A 114 14.19 -19.45 -2.66
N THR A 115 14.31 -18.15 -2.90
CA THR A 115 15.59 -17.42 -2.90
C THR A 115 15.57 -16.23 -1.93
N LEU A 116 14.83 -16.34 -0.84
CA LEU A 116 14.71 -15.27 0.17
C LEU A 116 16.07 -14.93 0.77
N THR A 117 16.32 -13.64 0.95
CA THR A 117 17.59 -13.10 1.48
C THR A 117 17.46 -12.53 2.88
N LYS A 118 16.21 -12.32 3.36
CA LYS A 118 15.91 -11.79 4.69
C LYS A 118 14.49 -12.18 5.15
N TYR A 119 14.30 -12.21 6.47
CA TYR A 119 13.03 -12.63 7.10
C TYR A 119 12.66 -14.05 6.66
N CYS A 120 13.56 -14.98 6.86
CA CYS A 120 13.43 -16.36 6.45
C CYS A 120 13.61 -17.30 7.65
N THR A 121 12.63 -18.18 7.87
CA THR A 121 12.63 -19.18 8.96
C THR A 121 12.85 -20.60 8.43
N ASP A 122 12.87 -20.79 7.10
CA ASP A 122 12.97 -22.09 6.45
C ASP A 122 14.06 -22.08 5.37
N SER A 123 15.04 -22.97 5.49
CA SER A 123 16.16 -23.09 4.54
C SER A 123 15.74 -23.50 3.14
N SER A 124 14.57 -24.10 2.95
CA SER A 124 14.01 -24.40 1.63
C SER A 124 13.54 -23.15 0.88
N CYS A 125 13.28 -22.06 1.61
CA CYS A 125 12.83 -20.78 1.06
C CYS A 125 13.98 -19.78 0.85
N GLY A 126 15.17 -20.01 1.44
CA GLY A 126 16.32 -19.10 1.27
C GLY A 126 17.29 -19.05 2.43
N THR A 127 17.89 -17.89 2.66
CA THR A 127 18.85 -17.65 3.74
C THR A 127 18.13 -17.42 5.06
N VAL A 128 18.29 -18.37 6.00
CA VAL A 128 17.63 -18.32 7.32
C VAL A 128 18.28 -17.24 8.19
N ASP A 129 17.47 -16.31 8.69
CA ASP A 129 17.85 -15.29 9.67
C ASP A 129 16.91 -15.28 10.91
N ASN A 130 15.84 -16.08 10.89
CA ASN A 130 14.85 -16.25 11.93
C ASN A 130 14.17 -14.94 12.41
N LYS A 131 14.19 -13.90 11.60
CA LYS A 131 13.50 -12.64 11.90
C LYS A 131 12.04 -12.76 11.48
N THR A 132 11.15 -12.54 12.42
CA THR A 132 9.70 -12.67 12.21
C THR A 132 8.94 -11.35 12.28
N ILE A 133 9.62 -10.27 12.63
CA ILE A 133 9.06 -8.90 12.66
C ILE A 133 9.99 -8.00 11.84
N LEU A 134 9.43 -7.05 11.10
CA LEU A 134 10.19 -6.07 10.33
C LEU A 134 11.11 -5.26 11.25
N GLU A 135 12.36 -5.11 10.81
CA GLU A 135 13.26 -4.13 11.41
C GLU A 135 12.82 -2.71 11.02
N GLN A 136 13.05 -1.74 11.86
CA GLN A 136 12.64 -0.34 11.66
C GLN A 136 13.04 0.22 10.28
N ARG A 137 14.25 -0.10 9.78
CA ARG A 137 14.74 0.32 8.46
C ARG A 137 14.00 -0.29 7.26
N ASP A 138 13.18 -1.32 7.49
CA ASP A 138 12.37 -2.02 6.49
C ASP A 138 10.87 -1.82 6.74
N ASP A 139 10.54 -1.02 7.74
CA ASP A 139 9.18 -0.62 8.07
C ASP A 139 8.81 0.66 7.29
N ALA A 140 7.85 0.54 6.38
CA ALA A 140 7.48 1.68 5.53
C ALA A 140 6.86 2.83 6.32
N ALA A 141 6.19 2.58 7.44
CA ALA A 141 5.64 3.65 8.28
C ALA A 141 6.77 4.43 8.97
N ALA A 142 7.72 3.72 9.60
CA ALA A 142 8.86 4.33 10.26
C ALA A 142 9.72 5.16 9.30
N MET A 143 9.96 4.62 8.10
CA MET A 143 10.83 5.27 7.13
C MET A 143 10.18 6.45 6.40
N ASN A 144 8.86 6.47 6.27
CA ASN A 144 8.15 7.53 5.55
C ASN A 144 7.61 8.63 6.49
N TRP A 145 7.21 8.28 7.73
CA TRP A 145 6.58 9.22 8.67
C TRP A 145 7.47 9.55 9.89
N GLY A 146 8.58 8.83 10.05
CA GLY A 146 9.49 8.99 11.18
C GLY A 146 9.30 7.94 12.26
N ASN A 147 10.29 7.86 13.15
CA ASN A 147 10.49 6.74 14.07
C ASN A 147 9.42 6.59 15.18
N GLU A 148 8.54 7.56 15.34
CA GLU A 148 7.38 7.45 16.23
C GLU A 148 6.28 6.57 15.65
N TRP A 149 6.29 6.38 14.31
CA TRP A 149 5.35 5.57 13.59
C TRP A 149 5.96 4.23 13.17
N ARG A 150 5.15 3.20 13.12
CA ARG A 150 5.51 1.89 12.59
C ARG A 150 4.31 1.17 12.00
N MET A 151 4.54 0.11 11.27
CA MET A 151 3.49 -0.81 10.87
C MET A 151 2.95 -1.55 12.10
N PRO A 152 1.64 -1.82 12.17
CA PRO A 152 1.06 -2.64 13.24
C PRO A 152 1.56 -4.08 13.14
N THR A 153 1.62 -4.78 14.26
CA THR A 153 1.79 -6.22 14.31
C THR A 153 0.47 -6.94 13.99
N SER A 154 0.53 -8.26 13.73
CA SER A 154 -0.68 -9.08 13.60
C SER A 154 -1.52 -9.07 14.89
N ASP A 155 -0.88 -9.08 16.06
CA ASP A 155 -1.56 -9.06 17.34
C ASP A 155 -2.30 -7.73 17.60
N GLU A 156 -1.74 -6.60 17.16
CA GLU A 156 -2.41 -5.30 17.24
C GLU A 156 -3.61 -5.20 16.31
N PHE A 157 -3.56 -5.79 15.11
CA PHE A 157 -4.76 -5.95 14.29
C PHE A 157 -5.81 -6.85 14.94
N LYS A 158 -5.38 -7.91 15.62
CA LYS A 158 -6.28 -8.77 16.38
C LYS A 158 -6.93 -8.02 17.53
N GLU A 159 -6.16 -7.27 18.30
CA GLU A 159 -6.67 -6.41 19.37
C GLU A 159 -7.71 -5.41 18.84
N LEU A 160 -7.41 -4.74 17.69
CA LEU A 160 -8.33 -3.83 17.03
C LEU A 160 -9.64 -4.52 16.64
N LYS A 161 -9.57 -5.73 16.08
CA LYS A 161 -10.76 -6.51 15.71
C LYS A 161 -11.58 -6.89 16.94
N ASP A 162 -10.91 -7.40 17.98
CA ASP A 162 -11.57 -7.98 19.14
C ASP A 162 -12.13 -6.92 20.11
N SER A 163 -11.60 -5.67 20.07
CA SER A 163 -11.95 -4.61 21.03
C SER A 163 -12.82 -3.49 20.45
N CYS A 164 -13.11 -3.53 19.16
CA CYS A 164 -13.89 -2.50 18.48
C CYS A 164 -15.11 -3.08 17.78
N ASP A 165 -16.10 -2.22 17.55
CA ASP A 165 -17.24 -2.48 16.67
C ASP A 165 -16.89 -2.05 15.25
N TRP A 166 -17.19 -2.92 14.29
CA TRP A 166 -16.89 -2.72 12.88
C TRP A 166 -18.18 -2.55 12.09
N VAL A 167 -18.41 -1.36 11.51
CA VAL A 167 -19.60 -1.05 10.74
C VAL A 167 -19.20 -0.71 9.32
N TRP A 168 -19.62 -1.55 8.35
CA TRP A 168 -19.44 -1.26 6.94
C TRP A 168 -20.22 -0.03 6.55
N THR A 169 -19.55 0.96 5.95
CA THR A 169 -20.16 2.25 5.62
C THR A 169 -19.46 2.88 4.40
N THR A 170 -19.98 4.03 3.99
CA THR A 170 -19.40 4.84 2.93
C THR A 170 -19.04 6.21 3.48
N GLN A 171 -17.78 6.62 3.35
CA GLN A 171 -17.28 7.95 3.69
C GLN A 171 -16.76 8.64 2.42
N ASN A 172 -17.32 9.78 2.05
CA ASN A 172 -16.95 10.57 0.87
C ASN A 172 -16.82 9.72 -0.42
N GLY A 173 -17.76 8.78 -0.64
CA GLY A 173 -17.79 7.91 -1.82
C GLY A 173 -16.85 6.69 -1.75
N ARG A 174 -16.15 6.50 -0.64
CA ARG A 174 -15.29 5.33 -0.39
C ARG A 174 -15.95 4.38 0.60
N ASN A 175 -16.18 3.13 0.19
CA ASN A 175 -16.63 2.08 1.09
C ASN A 175 -15.50 1.64 2.02
N GLY A 176 -15.85 1.18 3.20
CA GLY A 176 -14.90 0.71 4.19
C GLY A 176 -15.57 0.43 5.53
N TYR A 177 -14.76 0.29 6.56
CA TYR A 177 -15.26 0.14 7.92
C TYR A 177 -15.03 1.39 8.75
N THR A 178 -16.08 1.90 9.40
CA THR A 178 -15.95 2.69 10.62
C THR A 178 -15.70 1.73 11.76
N ILE A 179 -14.58 1.89 12.44
CA ILE A 179 -14.12 1.05 13.54
C ILE A 179 -14.19 1.86 14.81
N THR A 180 -15.11 1.51 15.70
CA THR A 180 -15.39 2.27 16.93
C THR A 180 -14.96 1.46 18.15
N SER A 181 -14.11 2.04 18.97
CA SER A 181 -13.67 1.44 20.22
C SER A 181 -14.84 1.22 21.18
N ARG A 182 -14.97 0.01 21.71
CA ARG A 182 -15.88 -0.28 22.82
C ARG A 182 -15.37 0.22 24.19
N ILE A 183 -14.10 0.69 24.26
CA ILE A 183 -13.46 1.15 25.49
C ILE A 183 -13.76 2.63 25.73
N ASN A 184 -13.58 3.48 24.69
CA ASN A 184 -13.68 4.93 24.85
C ASN A 184 -14.58 5.64 23.83
N GLY A 185 -15.15 4.91 22.85
CA GLY A 185 -16.06 5.44 21.84
C GLY A 185 -15.39 6.19 20.69
N ASN A 186 -14.06 6.34 20.70
CA ASN A 186 -13.33 6.93 19.58
C ASN A 186 -13.37 6.01 18.36
N SER A 187 -13.30 6.59 17.17
CA SER A 187 -13.41 5.84 15.92
C SER A 187 -12.40 6.25 14.87
N ILE A 188 -12.09 5.31 13.98
CA ILE A 188 -11.27 5.51 12.77
C ILE A 188 -11.99 4.89 11.58
N PHE A 189 -11.66 5.37 10.36
CA PHE A 189 -12.17 4.80 9.13
C PHE A 189 -11.07 4.06 8.36
N PHE A 190 -11.33 2.81 7.98
CA PHE A 190 -10.46 2.01 7.11
C PHE A 190 -11.12 1.81 5.76
N PRO A 191 -10.63 2.46 4.69
CA PRO A 191 -11.19 2.33 3.34
C PRO A 191 -10.96 0.95 2.73
N ALA A 192 -11.90 0.52 1.89
CA ALA A 192 -11.78 -0.67 1.05
C ALA A 192 -10.89 -0.36 -0.15
N THR A 193 -9.59 -0.49 0.04
CA THR A 193 -8.55 -0.03 -0.89
C THR A 193 -8.29 -0.97 -2.06
N GLY A 194 -8.86 -2.18 -2.07
CA GLY A 194 -8.47 -3.21 -3.02
C GLY A 194 -7.07 -3.78 -2.71
N TYR A 195 -6.44 -4.32 -3.73
CA TYR A 195 -5.08 -4.88 -3.66
C TYR A 195 -4.44 -4.96 -5.05
N THR A 196 -3.11 -5.12 -5.13
CA THR A 196 -2.44 -5.31 -6.43
C THR A 196 -2.60 -6.74 -6.92
N TRP A 197 -2.92 -6.90 -8.21
CA TRP A 197 -3.07 -8.16 -8.92
C TRP A 197 -2.21 -8.17 -10.17
N MET A 198 -1.66 -9.33 -10.56
CA MET A 198 -0.85 -9.52 -11.76
C MET A 198 0.21 -8.41 -11.98
N GLY A 199 0.95 -8.12 -10.92
CA GLY A 199 2.07 -7.17 -10.94
C GLY A 199 1.70 -5.74 -10.57
N ASN A 200 0.77 -5.08 -11.23
CA ASN A 200 0.48 -3.66 -11.00
C ASN A 200 -1.00 -3.26 -11.08
N GLU A 201 -1.86 -4.15 -11.53
CA GLU A 201 -3.29 -3.87 -11.58
C GLU A 201 -3.86 -3.77 -10.17
N VAL A 202 -4.56 -2.69 -9.86
CA VAL A 202 -5.31 -2.55 -8.60
C VAL A 202 -6.75 -3.01 -8.86
N VAL A 203 -7.17 -4.03 -8.10
CA VAL A 203 -8.50 -4.61 -8.24
C VAL A 203 -9.29 -4.52 -6.94
N LYS A 204 -10.61 -4.66 -7.04
CA LYS A 204 -11.53 -4.75 -5.90
C LYS A 204 -11.60 -3.50 -5.00
N VAL A 205 -11.21 -2.34 -5.50
CA VAL A 205 -11.44 -1.06 -4.80
C VAL A 205 -12.92 -0.88 -4.48
N ASN A 206 -13.23 -0.35 -3.31
CA ASN A 206 -14.60 -0.24 -2.75
C ASN A 206 -15.30 -1.57 -2.43
N GLN A 207 -14.62 -2.71 -2.56
CA GLN A 207 -15.18 -4.04 -2.28
C GLN A 207 -14.39 -4.76 -1.19
N LEU A 208 -13.07 -4.69 -1.25
CA LEU A 208 -12.15 -5.40 -0.37
C LEU A 208 -11.02 -4.48 0.06
N ALA A 209 -10.31 -4.84 1.13
CA ALA A 209 -9.03 -4.25 1.49
C ALA A 209 -8.02 -5.30 1.95
N SER A 210 -6.75 -4.97 1.81
CA SER A 210 -5.64 -5.69 2.44
C SER A 210 -4.65 -4.69 3.00
N TYR A 211 -4.30 -4.85 4.26
CA TYR A 211 -3.35 -4.01 4.98
C TYR A 211 -2.23 -4.87 5.57
N TRP A 212 -0.98 -4.56 5.27
CA TRP A 212 0.15 -5.28 5.83
C TRP A 212 0.30 -5.06 7.33
N SER A 213 0.57 -6.15 8.06
CA SER A 213 1.21 -6.09 9.37
C SER A 213 2.74 -6.11 9.23
N SER A 214 3.46 -5.82 10.30
CA SER A 214 4.92 -6.01 10.39
C SER A 214 5.32 -7.46 10.63
N SER A 215 4.36 -8.38 10.84
CA SER A 215 4.60 -9.78 11.25
C SER A 215 4.73 -10.71 10.06
N LEU A 216 5.83 -11.49 10.04
CA LEU A 216 6.03 -12.60 9.11
C LEU A 216 5.10 -13.77 9.46
N TYR A 217 4.56 -14.48 8.48
CA TYR A 217 3.97 -15.79 8.71
C TYR A 217 5.08 -16.84 8.90
N ALA A 218 5.47 -17.08 10.16
CA ALA A 218 6.67 -17.84 10.48
C ALA A 218 6.63 -19.32 10.06
N ALA A 219 5.43 -19.90 9.89
CA ALA A 219 5.27 -21.27 9.40
C ALA A 219 5.63 -21.45 7.92
N ASN A 220 5.55 -20.36 7.13
CA ASN A 220 6.02 -20.33 5.74
C ASN A 220 6.47 -18.90 5.39
N PRO A 221 7.78 -18.64 5.32
CA PRO A 221 8.33 -17.29 5.22
C PRO A 221 8.12 -16.60 3.85
N ILE A 222 7.52 -17.25 2.87
CA ILE A 222 7.10 -16.58 1.62
C ILE A 222 5.88 -15.68 1.82
N TYR A 223 5.22 -15.80 2.98
CA TYR A 223 4.03 -15.03 3.35
C TYR A 223 4.30 -14.08 4.52
N ALA A 224 3.46 -13.06 4.64
CA ALA A 224 3.35 -12.21 5.82
C ALA A 224 1.88 -12.04 6.22
N HIS A 225 1.63 -11.76 7.50
CA HIS A 225 0.28 -11.51 8.02
C HIS A 225 -0.26 -10.18 7.51
N ARG A 226 -1.56 -10.15 7.31
CA ARG A 226 -2.31 -8.98 6.91
C ARG A 226 -3.67 -8.92 7.61
N LEU A 227 -4.22 -7.73 7.73
CA LEU A 227 -5.65 -7.53 7.87
C LEU A 227 -6.29 -7.59 6.47
N TYR A 228 -7.30 -8.43 6.30
CA TYR A 228 -8.12 -8.50 5.10
C TYR A 228 -9.58 -8.27 5.47
N PHE A 229 -10.30 -7.49 4.67
CA PHE A 229 -11.74 -7.37 4.85
C PHE A 229 -12.50 -7.10 3.55
N GLY A 230 -13.78 -7.46 3.56
CA GLY A 230 -14.84 -7.05 2.65
C GLY A 230 -16.11 -6.80 3.47
N GLU A 231 -17.20 -6.43 2.83
CA GLU A 231 -18.45 -6.03 3.50
C GLU A 231 -18.95 -7.02 4.57
N ASN A 232 -18.72 -8.33 4.37
CA ASN A 232 -19.25 -9.37 5.26
C ASN A 232 -18.17 -10.24 5.89
N ASN A 233 -16.90 -9.84 5.81
CA ASN A 233 -15.80 -10.68 6.28
C ASN A 233 -14.62 -9.82 6.75
N ILE A 234 -14.06 -10.16 7.91
CA ILE A 234 -12.84 -9.56 8.47
C ILE A 234 -11.92 -10.70 8.88
N GLY A 235 -10.81 -10.86 8.16
CA GLY A 235 -9.79 -11.87 8.40
C GLY A 235 -8.51 -11.25 8.97
N ILE A 236 -7.96 -11.85 10.02
CA ILE A 236 -6.71 -11.43 10.67
C ILE A 236 -5.88 -12.64 11.09
N ASP A 237 -6.46 -13.58 11.85
CA ASP A 237 -5.71 -14.62 12.57
C ASP A 237 -4.97 -15.58 11.64
N ASP A 238 -5.65 -16.07 10.60
CA ASP A 238 -5.08 -16.99 9.60
C ASP A 238 -4.92 -16.31 8.24
N ASP A 239 -4.99 -14.97 8.19
CA ASP A 239 -4.90 -14.27 6.93
C ASP A 239 -3.47 -13.78 6.67
N TYR A 240 -2.88 -14.37 5.64
CA TYR A 240 -1.52 -14.07 5.19
C TYR A 240 -1.49 -14.02 3.66
N SER A 241 -0.46 -13.40 3.12
CA SER A 241 -0.32 -13.27 1.67
C SER A 241 1.14 -13.20 1.25
N TYR A 242 1.38 -13.52 -0.02
CA TYR A 242 2.71 -13.41 -0.62
C TYR A 242 3.31 -12.03 -0.39
N ARG A 243 4.54 -11.99 0.14
CA ARG A 243 5.25 -10.79 0.55
C ARG A 243 5.48 -9.78 -0.57
N TYR A 244 5.54 -10.23 -1.82
CA TYR A 244 5.73 -9.34 -2.98
C TYR A 244 4.51 -8.51 -3.33
N LYS A 245 3.30 -8.91 -2.91
CA LYS A 245 2.06 -8.19 -3.24
C LYS A 245 2.03 -6.79 -2.66
N GLY A 246 1.42 -5.87 -3.40
CA GLY A 246 1.23 -4.50 -2.95
C GLY A 246 -0.04 -4.35 -2.14
N TYR A 247 0.09 -3.99 -0.86
CA TYR A 247 -1.01 -3.67 0.05
C TYR A 247 -0.76 -2.34 0.75
N ASN A 248 -1.82 -1.79 1.29
CA ASN A 248 -1.76 -0.55 2.05
C ASN A 248 -1.17 -0.77 3.44
N ILE A 249 -0.78 0.33 4.07
CA ILE A 249 -0.29 0.35 5.44
C ILE A 249 -1.06 1.42 6.20
N ARG A 250 -1.65 1.04 7.33
CA ARG A 250 -2.22 1.93 8.34
C ARG A 250 -1.25 1.97 9.51
N PRO A 251 -0.52 3.07 9.72
CA PRO A 251 0.47 3.17 10.79
C PRO A 251 -0.13 3.20 12.18
N VAL A 252 0.71 2.82 13.16
CA VAL A 252 0.45 2.94 14.60
C VAL A 252 1.60 3.67 15.28
N CYS A 253 1.34 4.26 16.46
CA CYS A 253 2.34 4.82 17.35
C CYS A 253 1.98 4.48 18.82
N PRO A 254 2.95 4.62 19.76
CA PRO A 254 2.73 4.38 21.21
C PRO A 254 1.63 5.22 21.81
#